data_cb462ca15795131e780844a8797900cc
#
_entry.id   cb462ca15795131e780844a8797900cc
#
_cell.length_a   1.000
_cell.length_b   1.000
_cell.length_c   1.000
_cell.angle_alpha   90.00
_cell.angle_beta   90.00
_cell.angle_gamma   90.00
#
_symmetry.space_group_name_H-M   'P 1'
#
loop_
_entity.id
_entity.type
_entity.pdbx_description
1 polymer ?
#
loop_
_entity_poly.entity_id
_entity_poly.type
_entity_poly.pdbx_seq_one_letter_code
_entity_poly.pdbx_strand_id
1 'polypeptide(L)'
;YGDHRDLHLSLRRQRQMCIRDSDMTVKVTGIRWKWQYDYPEEDISFVSNLAQSSMDVIKATPEEREAVHADSTYLRSVDRHVVLPVDTTVRFLITSADVIHNWWVPAFAVKQDANPGFINDAWAKPNKIGRYEGQCAELCGKGHGFMPIVVDVVSKEDYAKWVETMQAEKVAELASATQVWTEADLVAKGETVYNANCSGCHQKDGTGIPGVFPAMIGSEVTNGPAAYQIDLVLNGMGGMPAFRMLSDSDIAAVITYERRSFENNGTVVQPSDVTSAR
;
A
#
# COMPACT_ATOMS: atom_id res chain seq x y z
N TYR A 1 -40.35 -4.29 -31.48
CA TYR A 1 -38.98 -3.87 -31.17
C TYR A 1 -39.07 -2.98 -29.92
N GLY A 2 -39.07 -3.61 -28.72
CA GLY A 2 -38.97 -2.88 -27.44
C GLY A 2 -37.64 -2.17 -27.33
N ASP A 3 -37.69 -0.93 -26.88
CA ASP A 3 -36.54 -0.03 -26.87
C ASP A 3 -35.46 -0.55 -25.88
N HIS A 4 -34.37 -1.10 -26.39
CA HIS A 4 -33.22 -1.56 -25.61
C HIS A 4 -32.64 -0.47 -24.71
N ARG A 5 -32.98 0.81 -24.91
CA ARG A 5 -32.56 1.92 -24.06
C ARG A 5 -33.14 1.86 -22.66
N ASP A 6 -34.38 1.39 -22.51
CA ASP A 6 -35.05 1.33 -21.20
C ASP A 6 -34.48 0.25 -20.30
N LEU A 7 -34.01 -0.86 -20.87
CA LEU A 7 -33.31 -1.90 -20.13
C LEU A 7 -31.96 -1.40 -19.60
N HIS A 8 -31.21 -0.66 -20.37
CA HIS A 8 -29.93 -0.07 -19.94
C HIS A 8 -30.12 1.01 -18.86
N LEU A 9 -31.20 1.76 -18.91
CA LEU A 9 -31.54 2.78 -17.89
C LEU A 9 -31.96 2.13 -16.57
N SER A 10 -32.72 1.02 -16.60
CA SER A 10 -33.11 0.28 -15.40
C SER A 10 -31.89 -0.41 -14.74
N LEU A 11 -31.00 -1.01 -15.52
CA LEU A 11 -29.75 -1.60 -15.04
C LEU A 11 -28.78 -0.54 -14.46
N ARG A 12 -28.69 0.64 -15.09
CA ARG A 12 -27.94 1.78 -14.52
C ARG A 12 -28.54 2.27 -13.21
N ARG A 13 -29.86 2.38 -13.12
CA ARG A 13 -30.56 2.77 -11.87
C ARG A 13 -30.38 1.74 -10.76
N GLN A 14 -30.44 0.43 -11.08
CA GLN A 14 -30.14 -0.62 -10.11
C GLN A 14 -28.69 -0.58 -9.62
N ARG A 15 -27.72 -0.37 -10.53
CA ARG A 15 -26.31 -0.18 -10.14
C ARG A 15 -26.14 1.03 -9.23
N GLN A 16 -26.78 2.16 -9.54
CA GLN A 16 -26.70 3.37 -8.72
C GLN A 16 -27.42 3.23 -7.38
N MET A 17 -28.51 2.47 -7.30
CA MET A 17 -29.17 2.15 -6.04
C MET A 17 -28.29 1.29 -5.13
N CYS A 18 -27.70 0.21 -5.63
CA CYS A 18 -26.81 -0.64 -4.83
C CYS A 18 -25.55 0.11 -4.32
N ILE A 19 -25.07 1.10 -5.06
CA ILE A 19 -23.93 1.94 -4.64
C ILE A 19 -24.35 2.92 -3.54
N ARG A 20 -25.58 3.46 -3.58
CA ARG A 20 -26.09 4.40 -2.57
C ARG A 20 -26.48 3.72 -1.27
N ASP A 21 -26.92 2.49 -1.32
CA ASP A 21 -27.42 1.70 -0.18
C ASP A 21 -26.37 0.65 0.25
N SER A 22 -25.06 0.95 0.05
CA SER A 22 -23.99 0.09 0.55
C SER A 22 -23.90 0.15 2.08
N ASP A 23 -23.62 -1.01 2.67
CA ASP A 23 -23.50 -1.16 4.13
C ASP A 23 -22.18 -0.60 4.66
N MET A 24 -21.14 -0.54 3.80
CA MET A 24 -19.82 -0.01 4.12
C MET A 24 -19.08 0.47 2.88
N THR A 25 -18.08 1.31 3.07
CA THR A 25 -17.21 1.82 2.01
C THR A 25 -15.76 1.43 2.26
N VAL A 26 -15.07 1.02 1.20
CA VAL A 26 -13.60 0.88 1.19
C VAL A 26 -13.04 1.74 0.06
N LYS A 27 -12.21 2.71 0.40
CA LYS A 27 -11.47 3.45 -0.62
C LYS A 27 -10.19 2.71 -0.95
N VAL A 28 -9.93 2.54 -2.24
CA VAL A 28 -8.78 1.84 -2.79
C VAL A 28 -7.95 2.83 -3.59
N THR A 29 -6.70 3.03 -3.20
CA THR A 29 -5.79 3.92 -3.91
C THR A 29 -4.61 3.12 -4.44
N GLY A 30 -4.45 3.07 -5.78
CA GLY A 30 -3.28 2.50 -6.43
C GLY A 30 -2.07 3.42 -6.30
N ILE A 31 -0.92 2.86 -5.95
CA ILE A 31 0.38 3.55 -5.85
C ILE A 31 1.43 2.58 -6.40
N ARG A 32 2.48 3.07 -7.05
CA ARG A 32 3.58 2.21 -7.55
C ARG A 32 4.40 1.59 -6.43
N TRP A 33 4.38 0.34 -6.17
CA TRP A 33 3.58 -0.78 -6.70
C TRP A 33 2.98 -1.49 -5.50
N LYS A 34 1.89 -0.92 -4.99
CA LYS A 34 1.17 -1.30 -3.78
C LYS A 34 -0.25 -0.75 -3.79
N TRP A 35 -1.05 -1.15 -2.84
CA TRP A 35 -2.39 -0.63 -2.64
C TRP A 35 -2.53 0.02 -1.26
N GLN A 36 -3.16 1.18 -1.19
CA GLN A 36 -3.64 1.74 0.06
C GLN A 36 -5.14 1.48 0.17
N TYR A 37 -5.57 1.09 1.36
CA TYR A 37 -6.96 0.88 1.71
C TYR A 37 -7.36 1.77 2.87
N ASP A 38 -8.46 2.52 2.68
CA ASP A 38 -9.05 3.36 3.70
C ASP A 38 -10.47 2.85 3.99
N TYR A 39 -10.83 2.69 5.26
CA TYR A 39 -12.16 2.35 5.77
C TYR A 39 -12.68 3.56 6.53
N PRO A 40 -13.43 4.46 5.86
CA PRO A 40 -13.79 5.76 6.44
C PRO A 40 -14.66 5.63 7.69
N GLU A 41 -15.57 4.66 7.71
CA GLU A 41 -16.50 4.44 8.83
C GLU A 41 -15.78 3.95 10.09
N GLU A 42 -14.71 3.17 9.95
CA GLU A 42 -13.91 2.61 11.05
C GLU A 42 -12.67 3.46 11.39
N ASP A 43 -12.40 4.51 10.60
CA ASP A 43 -11.18 5.34 10.73
C ASP A 43 -9.89 4.52 10.66
N ILE A 44 -9.86 3.54 9.74
CA ILE A 44 -8.72 2.65 9.49
C ILE A 44 -8.12 2.99 8.14
N SER A 45 -6.79 3.06 8.07
CA SER A 45 -6.01 3.21 6.84
C SER A 45 -4.74 2.38 6.92
N PHE A 46 -4.40 1.67 5.85
CA PHE A 46 -3.13 0.92 5.75
C PHE A 46 -2.70 0.73 4.31
N VAL A 47 -1.41 0.44 4.16
CA VAL A 47 -0.81 0.05 2.88
C VAL A 47 -0.62 -1.46 2.85
N SER A 48 -0.92 -2.05 1.71
CA SER A 48 -0.74 -3.47 1.40
C SER A 48 0.36 -3.61 0.36
N ASN A 49 1.48 -4.19 0.75
CA ASN A 49 2.64 -4.42 -0.10
C ASN A 49 2.75 -5.92 -0.45
N LEU A 50 3.51 -6.22 -1.50
CA LEU A 50 3.92 -7.59 -1.78
C LEU A 50 4.60 -8.20 -0.56
N ALA A 51 4.22 -9.44 -0.20
CA ALA A 51 4.80 -10.14 0.94
C ALA A 51 6.34 -10.26 0.83
N GLN A 52 7.03 -10.13 1.97
CA GLN A 52 8.49 -10.17 2.04
C GLN A 52 9.07 -11.46 1.46
N SER A 53 8.39 -12.60 1.64
CA SER A 53 8.78 -13.88 1.04
C SER A 53 8.92 -13.81 -0.48
N SER A 54 7.99 -13.13 -1.17
CA SER A 54 8.07 -12.92 -2.62
C SER A 54 9.19 -11.93 -3.00
N MET A 55 9.41 -10.90 -2.18
CA MET A 55 10.51 -9.94 -2.40
C MET A 55 11.87 -10.62 -2.27
N ASP A 56 12.03 -11.54 -1.33
CA ASP A 56 13.27 -12.30 -1.11
C ASP A 56 13.59 -13.18 -2.32
N VAL A 57 12.57 -13.82 -2.95
CA VAL A 57 12.74 -14.58 -4.19
C VAL A 57 13.24 -13.74 -5.35
N ILE A 58 12.67 -12.53 -5.51
CA ILE A 58 13.06 -11.62 -6.60
C ILE A 58 14.55 -11.28 -6.51
N LYS A 59 15.09 -11.25 -5.30
CA LYS A 59 16.49 -10.92 -4.98
C LYS A 59 17.40 -12.15 -4.87
N ALA A 60 16.85 -13.35 -4.86
CA ALA A 60 17.55 -14.61 -4.67
C ALA A 60 18.38 -15.01 -5.90
N THR A 61 19.45 -15.78 -5.67
CA THR A 61 20.21 -16.46 -6.74
C THR A 61 19.34 -17.46 -7.49
N PRO A 62 19.72 -17.92 -8.70
CA PRO A 62 18.95 -18.92 -9.44
C PRO A 62 18.66 -20.19 -8.63
N GLU A 63 19.61 -20.66 -7.80
CA GLU A 63 19.51 -21.85 -6.98
C GLU A 63 18.50 -21.66 -5.82
N GLU A 64 18.53 -20.49 -5.17
CA GLU A 64 17.60 -20.12 -4.10
C GLU A 64 16.18 -19.95 -4.63
N ARG A 65 16.01 -19.47 -5.86
CA ARG A 65 14.68 -19.32 -6.50
C ARG A 65 13.97 -20.65 -6.69
N GLU A 66 14.66 -21.74 -6.95
CA GLU A 66 14.05 -23.04 -7.14
C GLU A 66 13.38 -23.53 -5.85
N ALA A 67 13.98 -23.28 -4.69
CA ALA A 67 13.40 -23.60 -3.39
C ALA A 67 12.15 -22.75 -3.05
N VAL A 68 12.11 -21.51 -3.49
CA VAL A 68 11.03 -20.56 -3.16
C VAL A 68 9.89 -20.63 -4.17
N HIS A 69 10.12 -21.01 -5.43
CA HIS A 69 9.05 -21.29 -6.40
C HIS A 69 8.15 -22.46 -6.00
N ALA A 70 8.55 -23.25 -4.99
CA ALA A 70 7.69 -24.25 -4.38
C ALA A 70 6.55 -23.64 -3.53
N ASP A 71 6.63 -22.33 -3.17
CA ASP A 71 5.55 -21.64 -2.46
C ASP A 71 4.45 -21.22 -3.44
N SER A 72 3.26 -21.82 -3.26
CA SER A 72 2.06 -21.50 -4.05
C SER A 72 1.59 -20.05 -3.90
N THR A 73 2.15 -19.29 -2.95
CA THR A 73 1.79 -17.89 -2.66
C THR A 73 2.72 -16.86 -3.32
N TYR A 74 3.75 -17.31 -4.04
CA TYR A 74 4.68 -16.42 -4.74
C TYR A 74 3.95 -15.42 -5.65
N LEU A 75 4.23 -14.13 -5.48
CA LEU A 75 3.59 -12.99 -6.15
C LEU A 75 2.05 -12.88 -5.93
N ARG A 76 1.49 -13.65 -4.99
CA ARG A 76 0.05 -13.68 -4.69
C ARG A 76 -0.26 -13.30 -3.24
N SER A 77 0.74 -13.19 -2.38
CA SER A 77 0.63 -12.81 -0.98
C SER A 77 1.01 -11.35 -0.76
N VAL A 78 0.38 -10.74 0.22
CA VAL A 78 0.66 -9.37 0.70
C VAL A 78 0.91 -9.38 2.21
N ASP A 79 1.51 -8.31 2.73
CA ASP A 79 1.76 -8.13 4.16
C ASP A 79 0.47 -7.79 4.95
N ARG A 80 -0.47 -7.05 4.34
CA ARG A 80 -1.75 -6.67 4.95
C ARG A 80 -2.90 -6.93 3.99
N HIS A 81 -3.89 -7.71 4.45
CA HIS A 81 -5.06 -8.09 3.65
C HIS A 81 -6.19 -7.08 3.80
N VAL A 82 -6.98 -6.92 2.75
CA VAL A 82 -8.32 -6.33 2.84
C VAL A 82 -9.21 -7.30 3.60
N VAL A 83 -9.92 -6.83 4.62
CA VAL A 83 -10.84 -7.68 5.41
C VAL A 83 -12.26 -7.17 5.23
N LEU A 84 -13.18 -8.06 4.87
CA LEU A 84 -14.58 -7.74 4.61
C LEU A 84 -15.51 -8.69 5.38
N PRO A 85 -16.62 -8.18 5.94
CA PRO A 85 -17.63 -9.05 6.53
C PRO A 85 -18.48 -9.73 5.46
N VAL A 86 -18.80 -11.01 5.69
CA VAL A 86 -19.68 -11.79 4.81
C VAL A 86 -21.10 -11.20 4.75
N ASP A 87 -21.79 -11.37 3.62
CA ASP A 87 -23.15 -10.91 3.35
C ASP A 87 -23.38 -9.39 3.52
N THR A 88 -22.30 -8.62 3.35
CA THR A 88 -22.31 -7.15 3.47
C THR A 88 -22.07 -6.53 2.09
N THR A 89 -22.87 -5.54 1.72
CA THR A 89 -22.70 -4.80 0.46
C THR A 89 -21.60 -3.76 0.64
N VAL A 90 -20.47 -3.99 -0.03
CA VAL A 90 -19.29 -3.12 0.05
C VAL A 90 -19.21 -2.26 -1.19
N ARG A 91 -19.10 -0.94 -0.99
CA ARG A 91 -18.75 0.03 -2.02
C ARG A 91 -17.25 0.22 -2.07
N PHE A 92 -16.67 0.12 -3.25
CA PHE A 92 -15.27 0.42 -3.50
C PHE A 92 -15.14 1.76 -4.22
N LEU A 93 -14.45 2.71 -3.61
CA LEU A 93 -14.05 3.98 -4.21
C LEU A 93 -12.61 3.84 -4.73
N ILE A 94 -12.44 3.67 -6.03
CA ILE A 94 -11.17 3.27 -6.63
C ILE A 94 -10.54 4.45 -7.34
N THR A 95 -9.31 4.80 -6.95
CA THR A 95 -8.51 5.89 -7.50
C THR A 95 -7.03 5.53 -7.53
N SER A 96 -6.20 6.43 -8.03
CA SER A 96 -4.74 6.32 -8.01
C SER A 96 -4.08 7.62 -7.56
N ALA A 97 -2.92 7.50 -6.93
CA ALA A 97 -2.08 8.62 -6.53
C ALA A 97 -1.03 9.01 -7.60
N ASP A 98 -0.75 8.13 -8.57
CA ASP A 98 0.36 8.35 -9.52
C ASP A 98 0.02 8.00 -10.98
N VAL A 99 0.01 6.73 -11.35
CA VAL A 99 -0.30 6.26 -12.72
C VAL A 99 -1.62 5.48 -12.72
N ILE A 100 -2.11 5.09 -13.89
CA ILE A 100 -3.30 4.23 -13.97
C ILE A 100 -2.91 2.83 -13.48
N HIS A 101 -3.73 2.29 -12.57
CA HIS A 101 -3.74 0.89 -12.14
C HIS A 101 -5.13 0.31 -12.41
N ASN A 102 -5.31 -0.98 -12.17
CA ASN A 102 -6.64 -1.60 -12.23
C ASN A 102 -6.80 -2.55 -11.03
N TRP A 103 -7.81 -2.30 -10.20
CA TRP A 103 -8.15 -3.17 -9.09
C TRP A 103 -9.05 -4.30 -9.58
N TRP A 104 -8.49 -5.49 -9.67
CA TRP A 104 -9.18 -6.65 -10.21
C TRP A 104 -9.20 -7.80 -9.22
N VAL A 105 -10.39 -8.15 -8.74
CA VAL A 105 -10.67 -9.34 -7.93
C VAL A 105 -11.69 -10.18 -8.69
N PRO A 106 -11.25 -11.20 -9.43
CA PRO A 106 -12.10 -12.01 -10.32
C PRO A 106 -13.33 -12.60 -9.63
N ALA A 107 -13.15 -13.13 -8.42
CA ALA A 107 -14.22 -13.75 -7.66
C ALA A 107 -15.35 -12.79 -7.24
N PHE A 108 -15.07 -11.49 -7.19
CA PHE A 108 -16.05 -10.45 -6.90
C PHE A 108 -16.69 -9.88 -8.17
N ALA A 109 -16.28 -10.35 -9.34
CA ALA A 109 -16.63 -9.77 -10.64
C ALA A 109 -16.32 -8.26 -10.72
N VAL A 110 -15.32 -7.78 -9.97
CA VAL A 110 -14.84 -6.40 -9.98
C VAL A 110 -13.54 -6.33 -10.75
N LYS A 111 -13.54 -5.50 -11.79
CA LYS A 111 -12.36 -5.08 -12.55
C LYS A 111 -12.55 -3.62 -12.90
N GLN A 112 -11.87 -2.74 -12.16
CA GLN A 112 -12.09 -1.30 -12.25
C GLN A 112 -10.76 -0.55 -12.28
N ASP A 113 -10.62 0.36 -13.24
CA ASP A 113 -9.45 1.22 -13.35
C ASP A 113 -9.36 2.17 -12.16
N ALA A 114 -8.14 2.33 -11.67
CA ALA A 114 -7.74 3.31 -10.67
C ALA A 114 -7.03 4.45 -11.41
N ASN A 115 -7.77 5.52 -11.70
CA ASN A 115 -7.27 6.65 -12.49
C ASN A 115 -6.84 7.81 -11.59
N PRO A 116 -5.67 8.42 -11.82
CA PRO A 116 -5.29 9.64 -11.11
C PRO A 116 -6.29 10.77 -11.35
N GLY A 117 -6.70 11.46 -10.28
CA GLY A 117 -7.63 12.58 -10.34
C GLY A 117 -9.11 12.21 -10.51
N PHE A 118 -9.44 10.92 -10.61
CA PHE A 118 -10.81 10.43 -10.69
C PHE A 118 -11.07 9.40 -9.60
N ILE A 119 -12.32 9.31 -9.16
CA ILE A 119 -12.80 8.26 -8.26
C ILE A 119 -13.83 7.43 -9.01
N ASN A 120 -13.53 6.18 -9.24
CA ASN A 120 -14.43 5.23 -9.85
C ASN A 120 -15.15 4.42 -8.78
N ASP A 121 -16.42 4.10 -9.03
CA ASP A 121 -17.25 3.31 -8.13
C ASP A 121 -17.36 1.87 -8.62
N ALA A 122 -17.17 0.91 -7.70
CA ALA A 122 -17.53 -0.48 -7.87
C ALA A 122 -18.21 -0.99 -6.60
N TRP A 123 -18.86 -2.13 -6.65
CA TRP A 123 -19.44 -2.77 -5.48
C TRP A 123 -19.41 -4.29 -5.59
N ALA A 124 -19.37 -4.94 -4.44
CA ALA A 124 -19.53 -6.38 -4.33
C ALA A 124 -20.27 -6.73 -3.04
N LYS A 125 -20.91 -7.89 -3.03
CA LYS A 125 -21.49 -8.50 -1.83
C LYS A 125 -20.95 -9.92 -1.70
N PRO A 126 -19.83 -10.12 -1.01
CA PRO A 126 -19.25 -11.44 -0.80
C PRO A 126 -20.18 -12.26 0.10
N ASN A 127 -20.62 -13.43 -0.39
CA ASN A 127 -21.58 -14.30 0.26
C ASN A 127 -20.98 -15.57 0.86
N LYS A 128 -19.65 -15.70 0.82
CA LYS A 128 -18.94 -16.85 1.35
C LYS A 128 -17.64 -16.44 2.02
N ILE A 129 -17.44 -16.91 3.25
CA ILE A 129 -16.18 -16.75 4.00
C ILE A 129 -15.05 -17.44 3.26
N GLY A 130 -13.88 -16.80 3.17
CA GLY A 130 -12.69 -17.33 2.52
C GLY A 130 -11.74 -16.25 2.07
N ARG A 131 -10.61 -16.70 1.51
CA ARG A 131 -9.59 -15.83 0.91
C ARG A 131 -9.82 -15.72 -0.58
N TYR A 132 -9.76 -14.50 -1.07
CA TYR A 132 -9.92 -14.16 -2.48
C TYR A 132 -8.71 -13.37 -2.94
N GLU A 133 -8.23 -13.72 -4.12
CA GLU A 133 -7.02 -13.12 -4.68
C GLU A 133 -7.36 -12.34 -5.94
N GLY A 134 -6.59 -11.29 -6.13
CA GLY A 134 -6.66 -10.41 -7.27
C GLY A 134 -5.30 -9.84 -7.62
N GLN A 135 -5.28 -8.99 -8.64
CA GLN A 135 -4.04 -8.41 -9.14
C GLN A 135 -4.30 -7.07 -9.81
N CYS A 136 -3.27 -6.23 -9.89
CA CYS A 136 -3.29 -5.10 -10.79
C CYS A 136 -3.41 -5.59 -12.25
N ALA A 137 -4.40 -5.11 -12.98
CA ALA A 137 -4.70 -5.54 -14.35
C ALA A 137 -4.56 -4.43 -15.40
N GLU A 138 -3.86 -3.31 -15.06
CA GLU A 138 -3.44 -2.25 -15.97
C GLU A 138 -1.94 -2.04 -15.85
N LEU A 139 -1.21 -2.02 -16.96
CA LEU A 139 0.25 -1.88 -16.98
C LEU A 139 0.66 -0.54 -16.35
N CYS A 140 1.23 -0.60 -15.16
CA CYS A 140 1.59 0.54 -14.33
C CYS A 140 3.10 0.73 -14.13
N GLY A 141 3.93 0.07 -14.94
CA GLY A 141 5.39 0.20 -14.94
C GLY A 141 6.11 -1.08 -14.49
N LYS A 142 7.37 -0.94 -14.06
CA LYS A 142 8.31 -2.03 -13.79
C LYS A 142 7.79 -3.04 -12.74
N GLY A 143 7.09 -2.57 -11.71
CA GLY A 143 6.56 -3.41 -10.63
C GLY A 143 5.11 -3.84 -10.84
N HIS A 144 4.56 -3.77 -12.05
CA HIS A 144 3.16 -4.11 -12.34
C HIS A 144 2.75 -5.49 -11.80
N GLY A 145 3.60 -6.51 -11.93
CA GLY A 145 3.35 -7.85 -11.41
C GLY A 145 3.57 -8.02 -9.90
N PHE A 146 3.98 -6.96 -9.19
CA PHE A 146 4.41 -7.01 -7.78
C PHE A 146 3.42 -6.32 -6.83
N MET A 147 2.19 -6.07 -7.28
CA MET A 147 1.13 -5.48 -6.48
C MET A 147 -0.15 -6.32 -6.53
N PRO A 148 -0.11 -7.54 -5.93
CA PRO A 148 -1.28 -8.40 -5.82
C PRO A 148 -2.31 -7.82 -4.86
N ILE A 149 -3.50 -8.43 -4.86
CA ILE A 149 -4.61 -8.08 -3.99
C ILE A 149 -5.01 -9.34 -3.24
N VAL A 150 -5.15 -9.24 -1.91
CA VAL A 150 -5.70 -10.33 -1.09
C VAL A 150 -6.86 -9.77 -0.26
N VAL A 151 -8.00 -10.44 -0.36
CA VAL A 151 -9.20 -10.10 0.39
C VAL A 151 -9.60 -11.31 1.24
N ASP A 152 -9.66 -11.13 2.56
CA ASP A 152 -10.19 -12.11 3.49
C ASP A 152 -11.65 -11.71 3.82
N VAL A 153 -12.60 -12.53 3.38
CA VAL A 153 -14.01 -12.43 3.79
C VAL A 153 -14.18 -13.25 5.05
N VAL A 154 -14.62 -12.61 6.12
CA VAL A 154 -14.72 -13.19 7.46
C VAL A 154 -16.14 -13.09 8.03
N SER A 155 -16.39 -13.70 9.19
CA SER A 155 -17.64 -13.48 9.92
C SER A 155 -17.76 -12.02 10.38
N LYS A 156 -18.97 -11.56 10.69
CA LYS A 156 -19.18 -10.20 11.23
C LYS A 156 -18.49 -10.02 12.58
N GLU A 157 -18.43 -11.08 13.39
CA GLU A 157 -17.75 -11.10 14.67
C GLU A 157 -16.22 -10.98 14.51
N ASP A 158 -15.64 -11.69 13.56
CA ASP A 158 -14.21 -11.62 13.30
C ASP A 158 -13.81 -10.32 12.62
N TYR A 159 -14.69 -9.74 11.79
CA TYR A 159 -14.53 -8.38 11.27
C TYR A 159 -14.47 -7.35 12.41
N ALA A 160 -15.37 -7.43 13.38
CA ALA A 160 -15.37 -6.51 14.54
C ALA A 160 -14.06 -6.62 15.35
N LYS A 161 -13.56 -7.84 15.60
CA LYS A 161 -12.24 -8.05 16.25
C LYS A 161 -11.08 -7.49 15.44
N TRP A 162 -11.12 -7.65 14.12
CA TRP A 162 -10.12 -7.05 13.24
C TRP A 162 -10.12 -5.53 13.33
N VAL A 163 -11.30 -4.89 13.33
CA VAL A 163 -11.44 -3.44 13.51
C VAL A 163 -10.84 -2.99 14.84
N GLU A 164 -11.16 -3.67 15.95
CA GLU A 164 -10.58 -3.38 17.27
C GLU A 164 -9.05 -3.47 17.25
N THR A 165 -8.50 -4.50 16.60
CA THR A 165 -7.05 -4.69 16.48
C THR A 165 -6.41 -3.54 15.69
N MET A 166 -6.98 -3.17 14.55
CA MET A 166 -6.45 -2.09 13.70
C MET A 166 -6.52 -0.73 14.40
N GLN A 167 -7.61 -0.48 15.16
CA GLN A 167 -7.74 0.74 15.95
C GLN A 167 -6.72 0.78 17.11
N ALA A 168 -6.47 -0.34 17.76
CA ALA A 168 -5.43 -0.44 18.80
C ALA A 168 -4.02 -0.21 18.20
N GLU A 169 -3.71 -0.77 17.02
CA GLU A 169 -2.47 -0.49 16.31
C GLU A 169 -2.32 0.99 15.99
N LYS A 170 -3.38 1.64 15.50
CA LYS A 170 -3.38 3.09 15.23
C LYS A 170 -3.09 3.93 16.49
N VAL A 171 -3.72 3.59 17.62
CA VAL A 171 -3.46 4.26 18.91
C VAL A 171 -2.00 4.08 19.34
N ALA A 172 -1.47 2.86 19.24
CA ALA A 172 -0.07 2.58 19.53
C ALA A 172 0.89 3.37 18.62
N GLU A 173 0.56 3.47 17.33
CA GLU A 173 1.35 4.23 16.36
C GLU A 173 1.34 5.74 16.69
N LEU A 174 0.18 6.32 17.01
CA LEU A 174 0.09 7.72 17.44
C LEU A 174 0.89 7.99 18.74
N ALA A 175 0.89 7.03 19.68
CA ALA A 175 1.73 7.13 20.87
C ALA A 175 3.21 7.06 20.51
N SER A 176 3.60 6.22 19.55
CA SER A 176 4.98 6.10 19.07
C SER A 176 5.50 7.38 18.39
N ALA A 177 4.61 8.16 17.77
CA ALA A 177 4.95 9.42 17.11
C ALA A 177 5.42 10.52 18.12
N THR A 178 5.00 10.42 19.38
CA THR A 178 5.38 11.35 20.44
C THR A 178 6.58 10.88 21.27
N GLN A 179 7.01 9.62 21.06
CA GLN A 179 8.14 9.04 21.79
C GLN A 179 9.47 9.47 21.16
N VAL A 180 10.47 9.71 22.01
CA VAL A 180 11.86 9.86 21.55
C VAL A 180 12.47 8.46 21.37
N TRP A 181 12.88 8.16 20.16
CA TRP A 181 13.47 6.88 19.78
C TRP A 181 14.99 6.91 19.86
N THR A 182 15.61 5.78 20.21
CA THR A 182 17.06 5.65 20.07
C THR A 182 17.43 5.53 18.58
N GLU A 183 18.68 5.91 18.24
CA GLU A 183 19.18 5.74 16.86
C GLU A 183 19.12 4.26 16.43
N ALA A 184 19.47 3.34 17.33
CA ALA A 184 19.47 1.90 17.03
C ALA A 184 18.05 1.39 16.70
N ASP A 185 17.04 1.80 17.45
CA ASP A 185 15.65 1.40 17.20
C ASP A 185 15.12 1.98 15.88
N LEU A 186 15.47 3.27 15.60
CA LEU A 186 15.10 3.90 14.32
C LEU A 186 15.76 3.19 13.14
N VAL A 187 17.04 2.86 13.24
CA VAL A 187 17.75 2.14 12.16
C VAL A 187 17.16 0.76 11.93
N ALA A 188 16.88 -0.01 12.99
CA ALA A 188 16.30 -1.36 12.88
C ALA A 188 14.89 -1.34 12.27
N LYS A 189 14.02 -0.43 12.73
CA LYS A 189 12.69 -0.22 12.16
C LYS A 189 12.80 0.30 10.72
N GLY A 190 13.71 1.24 10.48
CA GLY A 190 13.92 1.88 9.18
C GLY A 190 14.39 0.91 8.10
N GLU A 191 15.20 -0.09 8.42
CA GLU A 191 15.58 -1.16 7.51
C GLU A 191 14.36 -1.93 7.02
N THR A 192 13.44 -2.25 7.91
CA THR A 192 12.18 -2.94 7.56
C THR A 192 11.33 -2.08 6.62
N VAL A 193 11.13 -0.81 6.96
CA VAL A 193 10.37 0.14 6.14
C VAL A 193 11.03 0.36 4.77
N TYR A 194 12.36 0.51 4.73
CA TYR A 194 13.13 0.65 3.50
C TYR A 194 12.96 -0.54 2.57
N ASN A 195 13.09 -1.75 3.11
CA ASN A 195 12.94 -2.96 2.34
C ASN A 195 11.53 -3.12 1.75
N ALA A 196 10.50 -2.70 2.47
CA ALA A 196 9.11 -2.77 2.02
C ALA A 196 8.74 -1.68 1.00
N ASN A 197 9.31 -0.46 1.11
CA ASN A 197 8.81 0.70 0.37
C ASN A 197 9.82 1.33 -0.60
N CYS A 198 11.11 1.24 -0.35
CA CYS A 198 12.17 2.01 -1.05
C CYS A 198 13.07 1.13 -1.92
N SER A 199 13.41 -0.07 -1.42
CA SER A 199 14.40 -0.96 -2.06
C SER A 199 14.02 -1.43 -3.46
N GLY A 200 12.73 -1.40 -3.82
CA GLY A 200 12.27 -1.74 -5.18
C GLY A 200 12.83 -0.83 -6.27
N CYS A 201 13.09 0.44 -5.93
CA CYS A 201 13.69 1.44 -6.82
C CYS A 201 15.17 1.67 -6.48
N HIS A 202 15.47 1.93 -5.20
CA HIS A 202 16.82 2.32 -4.76
C HIS A 202 17.76 1.15 -4.50
N GLN A 203 17.31 -0.09 -4.72
CA GLN A 203 17.99 -1.36 -4.43
C GLN A 203 18.22 -1.57 -2.92
N LYS A 204 18.40 -2.82 -2.51
CA LYS A 204 18.59 -3.16 -1.08
C LYS A 204 19.89 -2.60 -0.49
N ASP A 205 20.90 -2.47 -1.33
CA ASP A 205 22.22 -1.94 -0.99
C ASP A 205 22.34 -0.41 -1.20
N GLY A 206 21.27 0.26 -1.59
CA GLY A 206 21.25 1.70 -1.79
C GLY A 206 21.97 2.19 -3.07
N THR A 207 22.35 1.30 -3.98
CA THR A 207 23.08 1.66 -5.22
C THR A 207 22.18 2.33 -6.27
N GLY A 208 20.85 2.14 -6.18
CA GLY A 208 19.93 2.62 -7.19
C GLY A 208 20.10 1.95 -8.55
N ILE A 209 19.61 2.60 -9.59
CA ILE A 209 19.81 2.19 -10.99
C ILE A 209 20.28 3.41 -11.78
N PRO A 210 21.54 3.41 -12.30
CA PRO A 210 22.09 4.57 -12.99
C PRO A 210 21.17 5.09 -14.11
N GLY A 211 20.90 6.39 -14.11
CA GLY A 211 20.04 7.06 -15.09
C GLY A 211 18.52 6.82 -14.90
N VAL A 212 18.11 5.99 -13.95
CA VAL A 212 16.69 5.68 -13.68
C VAL A 212 16.29 6.00 -12.24
N PHE A 213 17.01 5.45 -11.26
CA PHE A 213 16.77 5.68 -9.84
C PHE A 213 18.07 6.08 -9.14
N PRO A 214 18.08 7.22 -8.41
CA PRO A 214 19.30 7.72 -7.78
C PRO A 214 19.83 6.76 -6.71
N ALA A 215 21.14 6.74 -6.53
CA ALA A 215 21.78 6.05 -5.42
C ALA A 215 21.52 6.78 -4.11
N MET A 216 21.39 6.01 -3.02
CA MET A 216 21.35 6.52 -1.64
C MET A 216 22.76 6.69 -1.06
N ILE A 217 23.72 5.91 -1.55
CA ILE A 217 25.12 5.94 -1.12
C ILE A 217 25.74 7.30 -1.42
N GLY A 218 26.26 7.96 -0.37
CA GLY A 218 26.93 9.25 -0.51
C GLY A 218 26.03 10.38 -1.03
N SER A 219 24.71 10.21 -1.05
CA SER A 219 23.76 11.18 -1.59
C SER A 219 23.81 12.50 -0.83
N GLU A 220 23.77 13.61 -1.56
CA GLU A 220 23.64 14.94 -0.97
C GLU A 220 22.32 15.09 -0.19
N VAL A 221 21.27 14.36 -0.56
CA VAL A 221 19.98 14.36 0.15
C VAL A 221 20.13 13.68 1.51
N THR A 222 20.70 12.48 1.54
CA THR A 222 20.86 11.69 2.77
C THR A 222 21.90 12.29 3.73
N ASN A 223 22.88 13.04 3.24
CA ASN A 223 23.90 13.70 4.06
C ASN A 223 23.61 15.19 4.28
N GLY A 224 22.61 15.75 3.63
CA GLY A 224 22.20 17.14 3.71
C GLY A 224 21.20 17.45 4.84
N PRO A 225 20.47 18.59 4.76
CA PRO A 225 19.45 18.95 5.73
C PRO A 225 18.32 17.93 5.82
N ALA A 226 17.98 17.48 7.03
CA ALA A 226 16.92 16.50 7.26
C ALA A 226 15.54 16.97 6.76
N ALA A 227 15.23 18.24 6.95
CA ALA A 227 13.95 18.83 6.52
C ALA A 227 13.69 18.65 5.02
N TYR A 228 14.72 18.75 4.17
CA TYR A 228 14.58 18.53 2.74
C TYR A 228 14.25 17.06 2.42
N GLN A 229 14.91 16.11 3.08
CA GLN A 229 14.63 14.69 2.88
C GLN A 229 13.25 14.31 3.41
N ILE A 230 12.82 14.89 4.53
CA ILE A 230 11.46 14.71 5.07
C ILE A 230 10.43 15.20 4.06
N ASP A 231 10.58 16.39 3.51
CA ASP A 231 9.68 16.94 2.49
C ASP A 231 9.65 16.08 1.24
N LEU A 232 10.83 15.62 0.79
CA LEU A 232 10.95 14.71 -0.36
C LEU A 232 10.20 13.40 -0.17
N VAL A 233 10.33 12.76 1.00
CA VAL A 233 9.64 11.51 1.31
C VAL A 233 8.13 11.72 1.45
N LEU A 234 7.72 12.81 2.10
CA LEU A 234 6.31 13.14 2.28
C LEU A 234 5.61 13.45 0.96
N ASN A 235 6.23 14.24 0.09
CA ASN A 235 5.57 14.80 -1.08
C ASN A 235 5.96 14.12 -2.40
N GLY A 236 7.04 13.34 -2.40
CA GLY A 236 7.60 12.77 -3.61
C GLY A 236 8.31 13.81 -4.49
N MET A 237 9.02 13.35 -5.53
CA MET A 237 9.62 14.23 -6.53
C MET A 237 9.79 13.48 -7.86
N GLY A 238 9.32 14.04 -8.96
CA GLY A 238 9.47 13.45 -10.28
C GLY A 238 8.89 12.04 -10.37
N GLY A 239 9.75 11.02 -10.52
CA GLY A 239 9.34 9.61 -10.54
C GLY A 239 9.13 8.96 -9.16
N MET A 240 9.57 9.61 -8.07
CA MET A 240 9.40 9.12 -6.70
C MET A 240 8.00 9.47 -6.19
N PRO A 241 7.19 8.48 -5.78
CA PRO A 241 5.86 8.75 -5.23
C PRO A 241 5.94 9.42 -3.85
N ALA A 242 4.84 10.07 -3.45
CA ALA A 242 4.66 10.57 -2.09
C ALA A 242 4.39 9.41 -1.11
N PHE A 243 4.98 9.46 0.08
CA PHE A 243 4.82 8.45 1.13
C PHE A 243 4.05 8.97 2.36
N ARG A 244 3.17 9.97 2.17
CA ARG A 244 2.32 10.52 3.26
C ARG A 244 1.45 9.48 3.97
N MET A 245 1.23 8.32 3.34
CA MET A 245 0.46 7.21 3.92
C MET A 245 1.23 6.45 5.02
N LEU A 246 2.56 6.58 5.09
CA LEU A 246 3.35 5.99 6.15
C LEU A 246 3.20 6.84 7.43
N SER A 247 3.33 6.19 8.58
CA SER A 247 3.31 6.85 9.87
C SER A 247 4.52 7.76 10.09
N ASP A 248 4.43 8.69 11.03
CA ASP A 248 5.55 9.58 11.34
C ASP A 248 6.76 8.79 11.87
N SER A 249 6.50 7.72 12.65
CA SER A 249 7.57 6.86 13.14
C SER A 249 8.21 6.03 12.02
N ASP A 250 7.44 5.57 11.02
CA ASP A 250 7.99 4.87 9.85
C ASP A 250 8.84 5.80 8.99
N ILE A 251 8.36 7.02 8.73
CA ILE A 251 9.10 8.02 7.95
C ILE A 251 10.39 8.42 8.66
N ALA A 252 10.32 8.71 9.96
CA ALA A 252 11.51 9.04 10.76
C ALA A 252 12.53 7.89 10.76
N ALA A 253 12.04 6.67 10.92
CA ALA A 253 12.86 5.47 10.93
C ALA A 253 13.54 5.23 9.59
N VAL A 254 12.79 5.25 8.46
CA VAL A 254 13.37 5.02 7.14
C VAL A 254 14.38 6.10 6.76
N ILE A 255 14.07 7.37 7.03
CA ILE A 255 15.01 8.47 6.78
C ILE A 255 16.27 8.30 7.64
N THR A 256 16.13 7.94 8.90
CA THR A 256 17.28 7.69 9.78
C THR A 256 18.11 6.51 9.28
N TYR A 257 17.47 5.41 8.85
CA TYR A 257 18.17 4.27 8.25
C TYR A 257 18.96 4.70 7.01
N GLU A 258 18.37 5.43 6.07
CA GLU A 258 19.04 5.91 4.86
C GLU A 258 20.22 6.84 5.17
N ARG A 259 20.09 7.66 6.22
CA ARG A 259 21.11 8.63 6.67
C ARG A 259 22.24 8.00 7.48
N ARG A 260 22.03 6.82 8.08
CA ARG A 260 23.01 6.12 8.93
C ARG A 260 23.53 4.82 8.34
N SER A 261 22.98 4.42 7.18
CA SER A 261 23.43 3.26 6.40
C SER A 261 24.06 3.69 5.09
N PHE A 262 24.48 2.75 4.26
CA PHE A 262 25.04 3.02 2.93
C PHE A 262 26.21 4.00 2.95
N GLU A 263 27.09 3.90 3.95
CA GLU A 263 28.24 4.80 4.14
C GLU A 263 27.86 6.30 4.36
N ASN A 264 26.59 6.57 4.63
CA ASN A 264 26.10 7.90 4.95
C ASN A 264 26.33 8.26 6.43
N ASN A 265 26.43 9.55 6.72
CA ASN A 265 26.62 10.07 8.08
C ASN A 265 25.72 11.29 8.37
N GLY A 266 24.47 11.23 7.92
CA GLY A 266 23.49 12.27 8.18
C GLY A 266 22.95 12.24 9.62
N THR A 267 22.21 13.27 10.02
CA THR A 267 21.60 13.36 11.35
C THR A 267 20.42 12.40 11.52
N VAL A 268 20.18 11.96 12.75
CA VAL A 268 18.99 11.20 13.14
C VAL A 268 17.74 12.07 12.98
N VAL A 269 16.66 11.49 12.54
CA VAL A 269 15.32 12.13 12.41
C VAL A 269 14.39 11.47 13.41
N GLN A 270 13.70 12.28 14.22
CA GLN A 270 12.70 11.81 15.16
C GLN A 270 11.29 11.89 14.57
N PRO A 271 10.31 11.10 15.05
CA PRO A 271 8.92 11.22 14.60
C PRO A 271 8.36 12.63 14.74
N SER A 272 8.73 13.37 15.79
CA SER A 272 8.32 14.77 16.01
C SER A 272 8.79 15.73 14.89
N ASP A 273 9.93 15.44 14.25
CA ASP A 273 10.42 16.23 13.12
C ASP A 273 9.51 16.06 11.90
N VAL A 274 9.02 14.82 11.69
CA VAL A 274 8.08 14.48 10.62
C VAL A 274 6.70 15.08 10.88
N THR A 275 6.18 14.95 12.12
CA THR A 275 4.91 15.57 12.54
C THR A 275 4.93 17.08 12.27
N SER A 276 6.05 17.72 12.56
CA SER A 276 6.21 19.18 12.37
C SER A 276 6.26 19.60 10.88
N ALA A 277 6.56 18.66 9.99
CA ALA A 277 6.68 18.89 8.54
C ALA A 277 5.40 18.54 7.76
N ARG A 278 4.40 17.85 8.37
CA ARG A 278 3.12 17.51 7.74
C ARG A 278 2.18 18.70 7.64
#